data_c83294728692fe6352cf6eb0f59ec3d6
#
_entry.id   c83294728692fe6352cf6eb0f59ec3d6
#
_cell.length_a   1.000
_cell.length_b   1.000
_cell.length_c   1.000
_cell.angle_alpha   90.00
_cell.angle_beta   90.00
_cell.angle_gamma   90.00
#
_symmetry.space_group_name_H-M   'P 1'
#
loop_
_entity.id
_entity.type
_entity.pdbx_description
1 polymer ?
#
loop_
_entity_poly.entity_id
_entity_poly.type
_entity_poly.pdbx_seq_one_letter_code
_entity_poly.pdbx_strand_id
1 'polypeptide(L)'
;YRVRVRHASEQTGGQLYLSLNDQNTTPILTANSSGSWFSFINTAIDGVILEEGEHSLKVHFNSAVPVNIISLQFEKTGEISSAPFNSINGKTGSDEKSIEVFLNQEILSSSISGSLDKFTVNVNGEDKNISSVSVSQSKSKTLILNLADNLLYTDEIKVSYSGDLIKSKNSKTLNSFNNLEVVNDLDPRFVVPGKVQVEDFIRMFGLGTEDTTDEGGGSNIGYTDTGDYADYKIFTNSS
;
A
#
# COMPACT_ATOMS: atom_id res chain seq x y z
N TYR A 1 -0.96 -20.06 5.52
CA TYR A 1 0.21 -20.36 4.70
C TYR A 1 1.40 -19.48 5.08
N ARG A 2 2.61 -19.99 4.81
CA ARG A 2 3.84 -19.22 4.69
C ARG A 2 4.15 -19.04 3.21
N VAL A 3 4.47 -17.81 2.80
CA VAL A 3 4.94 -17.53 1.44
C VAL A 3 6.43 -17.22 1.51
N ARG A 4 7.25 -17.99 0.80
CA ARG A 4 8.67 -17.70 0.62
C ARG A 4 8.87 -16.99 -0.71
N VAL A 5 9.42 -15.80 -0.65
CA VAL A 5 9.84 -15.02 -1.82
C VAL A 5 11.33 -15.24 -2.02
N ARG A 6 11.72 -15.84 -3.13
CA ARG A 6 13.11 -15.99 -3.52
C ARG A 6 13.51 -14.83 -4.41
N HIS A 7 14.36 -13.96 -3.88
CA HIS A 7 14.69 -12.67 -4.51
C HIS A 7 16.18 -12.35 -4.45
N ALA A 8 16.60 -11.41 -5.30
CA ALA A 8 17.93 -10.80 -5.30
C ALA A 8 17.81 -9.28 -5.44
N SER A 9 18.69 -8.54 -4.76
CA SER A 9 18.84 -7.10 -4.89
C SER A 9 20.25 -6.69 -4.44
N GLU A 10 20.84 -5.72 -5.11
CA GLU A 10 22.12 -5.14 -4.65
C GLU A 10 21.93 -4.20 -3.46
N GLN A 11 20.74 -3.63 -3.30
CA GLN A 11 20.40 -2.67 -2.27
C GLN A 11 19.34 -3.23 -1.33
N THR A 12 19.35 -2.78 -0.08
CA THR A 12 18.26 -3.02 0.86
C THR A 12 17.18 -1.95 0.66
N GLY A 13 15.90 -2.32 0.87
CA GLY A 13 14.78 -1.39 0.85
C GLY A 13 13.82 -1.56 -0.31
N GLY A 14 14.07 -2.53 -1.21
CA GLY A 14 13.06 -2.94 -2.19
C GLY A 14 11.82 -3.46 -1.48
N GLN A 15 10.63 -2.96 -1.81
CA GLN A 15 9.39 -3.35 -1.17
C GLN A 15 8.46 -4.05 -2.14
N LEU A 16 7.80 -5.09 -1.67
CA LEU A 16 6.75 -5.78 -2.42
C LEU A 16 5.66 -6.33 -1.50
N TYR A 17 4.49 -6.54 -2.05
CA TYR A 17 3.39 -7.26 -1.40
C TYR A 17 2.57 -8.05 -2.43
N LEU A 18 1.74 -8.98 -1.94
CA LEU A 18 0.89 -9.80 -2.78
C LEU A 18 -0.58 -9.44 -2.58
N SER A 19 -1.34 -9.39 -3.67
CA SER A 19 -2.80 -9.36 -3.60
C SER A 19 -3.41 -10.56 -4.29
N LEU A 20 -4.55 -11.02 -3.79
CA LEU A 20 -5.40 -12.05 -4.37
C LEU A 20 -6.76 -11.45 -4.69
N ASN A 21 -7.22 -11.65 -5.92
CA ASN A 21 -8.52 -11.14 -6.36
C ASN A 21 -8.69 -9.64 -6.06
N ASP A 22 -7.64 -8.84 -6.31
CA ASP A 22 -7.54 -7.42 -6.05
C ASP A 22 -7.67 -6.99 -4.56
N GLN A 23 -7.56 -7.93 -3.63
CA GLN A 23 -7.44 -7.66 -2.19
C GLN A 23 -6.02 -7.93 -1.72
N ASN A 24 -5.43 -6.96 -1.01
CA ASN A 24 -4.10 -7.17 -0.42
C ASN A 24 -4.15 -8.33 0.58
N THR A 25 -3.21 -9.23 0.45
CA THR A 25 -3.21 -10.52 1.19
C THR A 25 -1.99 -10.66 2.07
N THR A 26 -0.92 -9.91 1.80
CA THR A 26 0.29 -9.94 2.60
C THR A 26 0.66 -8.56 3.13
N PRO A 27 1.37 -8.49 4.27
CA PRO A 27 2.10 -7.29 4.65
C PRO A 27 3.10 -6.89 3.55
N ILE A 28 3.58 -5.66 3.63
CA ILE A 28 4.71 -5.20 2.80
C ILE A 28 5.96 -5.94 3.27
N LEU A 29 6.61 -6.64 2.33
CA LEU A 29 7.89 -7.29 2.56
C LEU A 29 8.99 -6.35 2.09
N THR A 30 9.94 -6.04 2.97
CA THR A 30 11.15 -5.33 2.60
C THR A 30 12.25 -6.34 2.23
N ALA A 31 12.73 -6.26 0.99
CA ALA A 31 13.80 -7.09 0.50
C ALA A 31 15.16 -6.59 1.04
N ASN A 32 15.89 -7.48 1.69
CA ASN A 32 17.26 -7.22 2.07
C ASN A 32 18.19 -7.33 0.86
N SER A 33 19.32 -6.63 0.90
CA SER A 33 20.37 -6.82 -0.09
C SER A 33 20.89 -8.26 -0.03
N SER A 34 21.05 -8.87 -1.19
CA SER A 34 21.74 -10.15 -1.38
C SER A 34 23.17 -9.97 -1.88
N GLY A 35 23.58 -8.71 -2.06
CA GLY A 35 24.90 -8.32 -2.56
C GLY A 35 25.10 -8.42 -4.07
N SER A 36 24.12 -8.95 -4.80
CA SER A 36 24.20 -9.12 -6.26
C SER A 36 22.82 -9.39 -6.84
N TRP A 37 22.58 -8.99 -8.09
CA TRP A 37 21.39 -9.32 -8.88
C TRP A 37 21.22 -10.81 -9.19
N PHE A 38 22.25 -11.61 -9.00
CA PHE A 38 22.27 -13.04 -9.31
C PHE A 38 22.45 -13.93 -8.07
N SER A 39 22.56 -13.33 -6.89
CA SER A 39 22.63 -14.05 -5.61
C SER A 39 21.27 -14.03 -4.95
N PHE A 40 20.53 -15.15 -5.02
CA PHE A 40 19.15 -15.20 -4.53
C PHE A 40 19.08 -15.68 -3.08
N ILE A 41 18.38 -14.91 -2.24
CA ILE A 41 18.04 -15.23 -0.86
C ILE A 41 16.54 -15.45 -0.71
N ASN A 42 16.10 -16.02 0.40
CA ASN A 42 14.69 -16.22 0.70
C ASN A 42 14.26 -15.29 1.84
N THR A 43 13.13 -14.63 1.66
CA THR A 43 12.41 -13.94 2.74
C THR A 43 11.01 -14.54 2.85
N ALA A 44 10.53 -14.76 4.06
CA ALA A 44 9.24 -15.39 4.31
C ALA A 44 8.20 -14.38 4.82
N ILE A 45 6.97 -14.58 4.39
CA ILE A 45 5.78 -13.91 4.88
C ILE A 45 4.90 -14.97 5.52
N ASP A 46 4.63 -14.86 6.81
CA ASP A 46 3.77 -15.78 7.55
C ASP A 46 2.33 -15.28 7.67
N GLY A 47 1.41 -16.17 8.02
CA GLY A 47 0.02 -15.82 8.32
C GLY A 47 -0.85 -15.50 7.11
N VAL A 48 -0.42 -15.85 5.92
CA VAL A 48 -1.21 -15.64 4.68
C VAL A 48 -2.38 -16.61 4.64
N ILE A 49 -3.60 -16.08 4.51
CA ILE A 49 -4.82 -16.87 4.43
C ILE A 49 -5.20 -17.04 2.96
N LEU A 50 -5.18 -18.29 2.51
CA LEU A 50 -5.66 -18.72 1.19
C LEU A 50 -6.84 -19.66 1.40
N GLU A 51 -7.98 -19.30 0.85
CA GLU A 51 -9.17 -20.15 0.80
C GLU A 51 -9.03 -21.18 -0.33
N GLU A 52 -9.82 -22.24 -0.31
CA GLU A 52 -9.86 -23.19 -1.42
C GLU A 52 -10.51 -22.53 -2.66
N GLY A 53 -9.92 -22.72 -3.82
CA GLY A 53 -10.45 -22.20 -5.08
C GLY A 53 -9.38 -21.63 -6.01
N GLU A 54 -9.85 -21.06 -7.09
CA GLU A 54 -9.02 -20.35 -8.08
C GLU A 54 -8.88 -18.88 -7.67
N HIS A 55 -7.65 -18.36 -7.71
CA HIS A 55 -7.33 -16.98 -7.33
C HIS A 55 -6.45 -16.31 -8.37
N SER A 56 -6.71 -15.04 -8.63
CA SER A 56 -5.79 -14.18 -9.37
C SER A 56 -4.77 -13.61 -8.39
N LEU A 57 -3.50 -13.97 -8.57
CA LEU A 57 -2.37 -13.46 -7.75
C LEU A 57 -1.68 -12.32 -8.50
N LYS A 58 -1.48 -11.19 -7.80
CA LYS A 58 -0.64 -10.09 -8.28
C LYS A 58 0.52 -9.86 -7.31
N VAL A 59 1.69 -9.56 -7.86
CA VAL A 59 2.87 -9.09 -7.13
C VAL A 59 2.97 -7.59 -7.35
N HIS A 60 2.95 -6.83 -6.28
CA HIS A 60 3.07 -5.37 -6.32
C HIS A 60 4.47 -4.97 -5.84
N PHE A 61 5.09 -4.03 -6.54
CA PHE A 61 6.34 -3.40 -6.13
C PHE A 61 6.04 -2.00 -5.61
N ASN A 62 6.48 -1.68 -4.39
CA ASN A 62 6.09 -0.48 -3.66
C ASN A 62 7.28 0.43 -3.33
N SER A 63 8.38 0.31 -4.04
CA SER A 63 9.54 1.20 -3.89
C SER A 63 10.31 1.31 -5.20
N ALA A 64 11.07 2.38 -5.35
CA ALA A 64 11.98 2.59 -6.47
C ALA A 64 13.22 1.68 -6.43
N VAL A 65 13.50 1.04 -5.27
CA VAL A 65 14.63 0.09 -5.15
C VAL A 65 14.27 -1.21 -5.89
N PRO A 66 15.00 -1.58 -6.95
CA PRO A 66 14.64 -2.72 -7.75
C PRO A 66 14.92 -4.06 -7.05
N VAL A 67 14.07 -5.04 -7.34
CA VAL A 67 14.17 -6.41 -6.81
C VAL A 67 13.94 -7.42 -7.93
N ASN A 68 14.84 -8.36 -8.09
CA ASN A 68 14.64 -9.52 -8.95
C ASN A 68 13.94 -10.63 -8.17
N ILE A 69 12.85 -11.19 -8.70
CA ILE A 69 12.14 -12.32 -8.11
C ILE A 69 12.28 -13.53 -9.04
N ILE A 70 12.65 -14.68 -8.47
CA ILE A 70 12.75 -15.93 -9.23
C ILE A 70 11.59 -16.88 -8.92
N SER A 71 11.06 -16.89 -7.69
CA SER A 71 9.94 -17.75 -7.33
C SER A 71 9.20 -17.30 -6.09
N LEU A 72 7.92 -17.70 -6.02
CA LEU A 72 7.08 -17.69 -4.84
C LEU A 72 6.77 -19.14 -4.47
N GLN A 73 7.00 -19.52 -3.22
CA GLN A 73 6.66 -20.84 -2.70
C GLN A 73 5.63 -20.72 -1.58
N PHE A 74 4.54 -21.45 -1.67
CA PHE A 74 3.46 -21.47 -0.69
C PHE A 74 3.52 -22.75 0.12
N GLU A 75 3.65 -22.62 1.44
CA GLU A 75 3.67 -23.74 2.39
C GLU A 75 2.44 -23.66 3.30
N LYS A 76 1.64 -24.71 3.38
CA LYS A 76 0.50 -24.76 4.31
C LYS A 76 1.05 -24.89 5.75
N THR A 77 0.68 -23.98 6.63
CA THR A 77 1.15 -23.91 8.01
C THR A 77 0.06 -24.22 9.04
N GLY A 78 -1.20 -24.24 8.64
CA GLY A 78 -2.33 -24.53 9.52
C GLY A 78 -3.67 -24.36 8.85
N GLU A 79 -4.74 -24.41 9.63
CA GLU A 79 -6.12 -24.22 9.18
C GLU A 79 -6.58 -22.77 9.42
N ILE A 80 -7.45 -22.25 8.55
CA ILE A 80 -8.00 -20.88 8.63
C ILE A 80 -8.69 -20.63 9.98
N SER A 81 -9.40 -21.61 10.50
CA SER A 81 -10.15 -21.50 11.76
C SER A 81 -9.26 -21.24 12.99
N SER A 82 -7.98 -21.59 12.93
CA SER A 82 -7.00 -21.37 14.00
C SER A 82 -6.22 -20.06 13.84
N ALA A 83 -6.29 -19.41 12.70
CA ALA A 83 -5.52 -18.22 12.41
C ALA A 83 -5.99 -17.02 13.27
N PRO A 84 -5.09 -16.19 13.79
CA PRO A 84 -5.45 -14.93 14.46
C PRO A 84 -6.05 -13.95 13.45
N PHE A 85 -6.87 -13.01 13.95
CA PHE A 85 -7.44 -11.96 13.12
C PHE A 85 -6.53 -10.74 13.18
N ASN A 86 -5.88 -10.41 12.07
CA ASN A 86 -4.84 -9.39 11.99
C ASN A 86 -5.08 -8.42 10.83
N SER A 87 -4.53 -7.20 10.96
CA SER A 87 -4.27 -6.32 9.83
C SER A 87 -3.15 -6.90 8.96
N ILE A 88 -3.18 -6.57 7.67
CA ILE A 88 -2.20 -7.00 6.68
C ILE A 88 -1.34 -5.81 6.26
N ASN A 89 -1.97 -4.82 5.64
CA ASN A 89 -1.40 -3.54 5.24
C ASN A 89 -2.52 -2.53 4.99
N GLY A 90 -2.19 -1.33 4.55
CA GLY A 90 -3.15 -0.32 4.14
C GLY A 90 -2.79 0.32 2.82
N LYS A 91 -3.75 0.99 2.19
CA LYS A 91 -3.49 1.89 1.07
C LYS A 91 -4.45 3.07 1.08
N THR A 92 -4.09 4.14 0.40
CA THR A 92 -5.00 5.28 0.18
C THR A 92 -6.12 4.91 -0.77
N GLY A 93 -7.31 5.44 -0.51
CA GLY A 93 -8.40 5.42 -1.49
C GLY A 93 -8.20 6.48 -2.56
N SER A 94 -8.79 6.26 -3.75
CA SER A 94 -8.69 7.20 -4.87
C SER A 94 -9.43 8.52 -4.65
N ASP A 95 -10.21 8.65 -3.58
CA ASP A 95 -10.95 9.86 -3.20
C ASP A 95 -10.11 10.87 -2.41
N GLU A 96 -8.82 10.58 -2.18
CA GLU A 96 -7.88 11.41 -1.44
C GLU A 96 -8.25 11.64 0.05
N LYS A 97 -9.28 10.97 0.55
CA LYS A 97 -9.82 11.15 1.91
C LYS A 97 -9.97 9.85 2.68
N SER A 98 -9.84 8.72 2.03
CA SER A 98 -10.02 7.44 2.69
C SER A 98 -8.72 6.63 2.72
N ILE A 99 -8.65 5.75 3.71
CA ILE A 99 -7.60 4.74 3.85
C ILE A 99 -8.30 3.39 3.91
N GLU A 100 -7.93 2.49 3.02
CA GLU A 100 -8.30 1.08 3.05
C GLU A 100 -7.32 0.32 3.95
N VAL A 101 -7.79 -0.28 5.05
CA VAL A 101 -7.01 -1.20 5.89
C VAL A 101 -7.45 -2.62 5.60
N PHE A 102 -6.54 -3.43 5.09
CA PHE A 102 -6.80 -4.82 4.71
C PHE A 102 -6.57 -5.76 5.89
N LEU A 103 -7.52 -6.66 6.11
CA LEU A 103 -7.50 -7.66 7.16
C LEU A 103 -7.46 -9.08 6.57
N ASN A 104 -6.92 -10.01 7.33
CA ASN A 104 -6.76 -11.39 6.87
C ASN A 104 -8.03 -12.26 6.93
N GLN A 105 -9.10 -11.78 7.59
CA GLN A 105 -10.39 -12.46 7.66
C GLN A 105 -11.54 -11.50 7.36
N GLU A 106 -12.70 -12.05 6.99
CA GLU A 106 -13.92 -11.28 6.79
C GLU A 106 -14.40 -10.62 8.09
N ILE A 107 -14.80 -9.36 7.98
CA ILE A 107 -15.22 -8.54 9.11
C ILE A 107 -16.70 -8.76 9.40
N LEU A 108 -17.05 -8.89 10.68
CA LEU A 108 -18.42 -8.81 11.15
C LEU A 108 -18.83 -7.33 11.21
N SER A 109 -19.58 -6.85 10.23
CA SER A 109 -19.90 -5.42 10.08
C SER A 109 -20.57 -4.80 11.30
N SER A 110 -21.38 -5.57 12.05
CA SER A 110 -22.02 -5.10 13.28
C SER A 110 -21.03 -4.81 14.42
N SER A 111 -19.79 -5.31 14.34
CA SER A 111 -18.77 -5.11 15.38
C SER A 111 -18.01 -3.79 15.28
N ILE A 112 -18.23 -3.01 14.23
CA ILE A 112 -17.49 -1.74 13.99
C ILE A 112 -18.04 -0.59 14.83
N SER A 113 -19.29 -0.68 15.28
CA SER A 113 -19.91 0.37 16.09
C SER A 113 -19.07 0.70 17.32
N GLY A 114 -18.74 1.98 17.52
CA GLY A 114 -17.93 2.46 18.63
C GLY A 114 -16.42 2.24 18.49
N SER A 115 -15.93 1.86 17.30
CA SER A 115 -14.49 1.64 17.09
C SER A 115 -13.71 2.87 16.59
N LEU A 116 -14.39 3.98 16.31
CA LEU A 116 -13.79 5.19 15.74
C LEU A 116 -12.61 5.71 16.59
N ASP A 117 -12.81 5.84 17.89
CA ASP A 117 -11.84 6.32 18.87
C ASP A 117 -10.71 5.30 19.18
N LYS A 118 -10.74 4.13 18.57
CA LYS A 118 -9.72 3.09 18.71
C LYS A 118 -8.66 3.15 17.59
N PHE A 119 -8.90 3.99 16.60
CA PHE A 119 -7.94 4.21 15.50
C PHE A 119 -7.21 5.53 15.66
N THR A 120 -5.95 5.52 15.23
CA THR A 120 -5.14 6.72 15.04
C THR A 120 -4.56 6.65 13.63
N VAL A 121 -4.68 7.75 12.88
CA VAL A 121 -4.05 7.93 11.59
C VAL A 121 -3.00 9.02 11.73
N ASN A 122 -1.74 8.66 11.51
CA ASN A 122 -0.62 9.58 11.53
C ASN A 122 -0.17 9.87 10.10
N VAL A 123 -0.06 11.15 9.75
CA VAL A 123 0.38 11.64 8.45
C VAL A 123 1.57 12.58 8.68
N ASN A 124 2.74 12.22 8.15
CA ASN A 124 3.98 13.01 8.28
C ASN A 124 4.34 13.34 9.73
N GLY A 125 4.02 12.43 10.68
CA GLY A 125 4.29 12.63 12.12
C GLY A 125 3.15 13.30 12.90
N GLU A 126 2.06 13.75 12.25
CA GLU A 126 0.91 14.38 12.87
C GLU A 126 -0.34 13.50 12.84
N ASP A 127 -1.08 13.44 13.92
CA ASP A 127 -2.35 12.69 13.98
C ASP A 127 -3.47 13.45 13.26
N LYS A 128 -4.20 12.77 12.41
CA LYS A 128 -5.32 13.32 11.62
C LYS A 128 -6.67 12.85 12.15
N ASN A 129 -7.69 13.71 11.99
CA ASN A 129 -9.05 13.41 12.42
C ASN A 129 -9.72 12.40 11.48
N ILE A 130 -10.19 11.29 12.06
CA ILE A 130 -10.98 10.28 11.37
C ILE A 130 -12.46 10.67 11.53
N SER A 131 -13.17 10.82 10.43
CA SER A 131 -14.59 11.18 10.41
C SER A 131 -15.51 9.96 10.54
N SER A 132 -15.10 8.80 10.00
CA SER A 132 -15.86 7.56 10.11
C SER A 132 -15.00 6.31 9.87
N VAL A 133 -15.50 5.18 10.40
CA VAL A 133 -14.96 3.83 10.13
C VAL A 133 -16.09 2.97 9.60
N SER A 134 -15.85 2.23 8.53
CA SER A 134 -16.83 1.33 7.93
C SER A 134 -16.17 0.09 7.32
N VAL A 135 -16.96 -0.94 6.97
CA VAL A 135 -16.50 -2.05 6.13
C VAL A 135 -16.77 -1.71 4.66
N SER A 136 -15.83 -1.99 3.80
CA SER A 136 -16.04 -1.87 2.35
C SER A 136 -17.24 -2.73 1.89
N GLN A 137 -18.12 -2.16 1.09
CA GLN A 137 -19.30 -2.88 0.57
C GLN A 137 -18.92 -3.98 -0.44
N SER A 138 -17.81 -3.80 -1.15
CA SER A 138 -17.33 -4.73 -2.18
C SER A 138 -16.23 -5.68 -1.69
N LYS A 139 -15.59 -5.37 -0.54
CA LYS A 139 -14.42 -6.11 -0.02
C LYS A 139 -14.63 -6.41 1.47
N SER A 140 -15.17 -7.57 1.80
CA SER A 140 -15.54 -7.95 3.18
C SER A 140 -14.37 -8.02 4.19
N LYS A 141 -13.13 -8.01 3.71
CA LYS A 141 -11.90 -8.00 4.52
C LYS A 141 -11.26 -6.61 4.65
N THR A 142 -11.96 -5.55 4.24
CA THR A 142 -11.39 -4.20 4.16
C THR A 142 -12.17 -3.23 5.05
N LEU A 143 -11.46 -2.58 5.97
CA LEU A 143 -11.95 -1.39 6.68
C LEU A 143 -11.67 -0.14 5.86
N ILE A 144 -12.60 0.80 5.87
CA ILE A 144 -12.45 2.14 5.30
C ILE A 144 -12.41 3.14 6.46
N LEU A 145 -11.32 3.87 6.57
CA LEU A 145 -11.17 5.00 7.47
C LEU A 145 -11.31 6.28 6.64
N ASN A 146 -12.36 7.05 6.85
CA ASN A 146 -12.54 8.34 6.18
C ASN A 146 -11.94 9.44 7.05
N LEU A 147 -11.14 10.31 6.45
CA LEU A 147 -10.51 11.45 7.10
C LEU A 147 -11.32 12.73 6.90
N ALA A 148 -11.12 13.72 7.78
CA ALA A 148 -11.69 15.05 7.61
C ALA A 148 -10.99 15.82 6.49
N ASP A 149 -9.66 15.68 6.39
CA ASP A 149 -8.81 16.39 5.45
C ASP A 149 -8.35 15.49 4.30
N ASN A 150 -7.94 16.10 3.18
CA ASN A 150 -7.36 15.38 2.05
C ASN A 150 -5.93 14.92 2.36
N LEU A 151 -5.59 13.77 1.80
CA LEU A 151 -4.23 13.24 1.72
C LEU A 151 -3.56 13.76 0.45
N LEU A 152 -2.24 13.89 0.50
CA LEU A 152 -1.39 14.26 -0.63
C LEU A 152 -0.57 13.05 -1.09
N TYR A 153 -0.19 13.00 -2.35
CA TYR A 153 0.64 11.92 -2.90
C TYR A 153 2.03 11.81 -2.26
N THR A 154 2.50 12.87 -1.60
CA THR A 154 3.78 12.91 -0.87
C THR A 154 3.68 12.47 0.59
N ASP A 155 2.47 12.16 1.08
CA ASP A 155 2.27 11.87 2.51
C ASP A 155 2.81 10.49 2.89
N GLU A 156 3.53 10.44 4.00
CA GLU A 156 3.85 9.21 4.73
C GLU A 156 2.73 8.95 5.73
N ILE A 157 2.03 7.82 5.57
CA ILE A 157 0.80 7.53 6.30
C ILE A 157 0.96 6.25 7.10
N LYS A 158 0.58 6.31 8.38
CA LYS A 158 0.57 5.16 9.29
C LYS A 158 -0.75 5.08 10.02
N VAL A 159 -1.24 3.86 10.23
CA VAL A 159 -2.47 3.58 10.97
C VAL A 159 -2.17 2.72 12.18
N SER A 160 -2.77 3.07 13.31
CA SER A 160 -2.75 2.24 14.52
C SER A 160 -4.17 1.91 14.96
N TYR A 161 -4.35 0.74 15.57
CA TYR A 161 -5.60 0.32 16.20
C TYR A 161 -5.31 -0.25 17.59
N SER A 162 -6.05 0.25 18.60
CA SER A 162 -5.94 -0.22 19.97
C SER A 162 -7.35 -0.49 20.51
N GLY A 163 -7.82 -1.72 20.37
CA GLY A 163 -9.17 -2.09 20.82
C GLY A 163 -9.46 -3.58 20.70
N ASP A 164 -10.66 -3.97 21.13
CA ASP A 164 -11.15 -5.35 21.15
C ASP A 164 -12.56 -5.48 20.53
N LEU A 165 -13.09 -4.39 19.96
CA LEU A 165 -14.46 -4.34 19.44
C LEU A 165 -14.62 -5.07 18.12
N ILE A 166 -13.66 -4.89 17.20
CA ILE A 166 -13.79 -5.41 15.84
C ILE A 166 -13.58 -6.92 15.84
N LYS A 167 -14.55 -7.63 15.25
CA LYS A 167 -14.55 -9.08 15.17
C LYS A 167 -14.64 -9.56 13.71
N SER A 168 -14.00 -10.70 13.44
CA SER A 168 -14.23 -11.43 12.20
C SER A 168 -15.57 -12.16 12.23
N LYS A 169 -16.09 -12.58 11.07
CA LYS A 169 -17.26 -13.46 10.97
C LYS A 169 -17.07 -14.77 11.73
N ASN A 170 -15.83 -15.21 11.98
CA ASN A 170 -15.49 -16.38 12.79
C ASN A 170 -15.32 -16.04 14.27
N SER A 171 -15.85 -14.90 14.74
CA SER A 171 -15.83 -14.43 16.13
C SER A 171 -14.42 -14.21 16.72
N LYS A 172 -13.39 -14.09 15.89
CA LYS A 172 -12.05 -13.71 16.34
C LYS A 172 -11.98 -12.19 16.52
N THR A 173 -11.37 -11.74 17.61
CA THR A 173 -11.12 -10.31 17.84
C THR A 173 -9.92 -9.85 17.02
N LEU A 174 -10.03 -8.68 16.38
CA LEU A 174 -8.91 -8.05 15.69
C LEU A 174 -7.81 -7.69 16.69
N ASN A 175 -6.62 -8.20 16.45
CA ASN A 175 -5.47 -7.86 17.27
C ASN A 175 -5.10 -6.38 17.07
N SER A 176 -4.71 -5.71 18.15
CA SER A 176 -4.17 -4.36 18.08
C SER A 176 -2.91 -4.33 17.23
N PHE A 177 -2.71 -3.22 16.53
CA PHE A 177 -1.51 -2.98 15.71
C PHE A 177 -1.09 -1.52 15.81
N ASN A 178 0.21 -1.28 15.66
CA ASN A 178 0.80 0.05 15.71
C ASN A 178 1.58 0.34 14.43
N ASN A 179 1.45 1.57 13.95
CA ASN A 179 2.23 2.08 12.80
C ASN A 179 2.17 1.17 11.56
N LEU A 180 0.97 0.62 11.28
CA LEU A 180 0.75 -0.10 10.03
C LEU A 180 1.01 0.86 8.87
N GLU A 181 2.01 0.57 8.05
CA GLU A 181 2.34 1.37 6.87
C GLU A 181 1.20 1.32 5.84
N VAL A 182 0.86 2.48 5.32
CA VAL A 182 -0.16 2.66 4.26
C VAL A 182 0.56 2.99 2.96
N VAL A 183 0.31 2.18 1.94
CA VAL A 183 0.77 2.50 0.58
C VAL A 183 0.04 3.74 0.11
N ASN A 184 0.77 4.80 -0.17
CA ASN A 184 0.21 6.01 -0.77
C ASN A 184 0.18 5.85 -2.30
N ASP A 185 -1.00 5.50 -2.81
CA ASP A 185 -1.27 5.20 -4.23
C ASP A 185 -1.97 6.38 -4.92
N LEU A 186 -1.80 7.59 -4.36
CA LEU A 186 -2.37 8.81 -4.94
C LEU A 186 -1.49 9.34 -6.06
N ASP A 187 -2.13 9.77 -7.14
CA ASP A 187 -1.44 10.43 -8.23
C ASP A 187 -0.85 11.77 -7.81
N PRO A 188 0.33 12.14 -8.31
CA PRO A 188 0.86 13.50 -8.17
C PRO A 188 -0.18 14.54 -8.64
N ARG A 189 -0.35 15.59 -7.84
CA ARG A 189 -1.28 16.67 -8.17
C ARG A 189 -0.64 18.03 -7.89
N PHE A 190 -0.60 18.89 -8.89
CA PHE A 190 -0.03 20.21 -8.79
C PHE A 190 -1.11 21.27 -8.61
N VAL A 191 -0.91 22.16 -7.63
CA VAL A 191 -1.77 23.34 -7.47
C VAL A 191 -1.29 24.42 -8.41
N VAL A 192 -2.20 24.96 -9.25
CA VAL A 192 -1.90 26.09 -10.14
C VAL A 192 -2.78 27.30 -9.77
N PRO A 193 -2.22 28.52 -9.78
CA PRO A 193 -0.86 28.84 -10.22
C PRO A 193 0.21 28.31 -9.29
N GLY A 194 1.28 27.74 -9.85
CA GLY A 194 2.40 27.15 -9.13
C GLY A 194 3.38 26.47 -10.09
N LYS A 195 4.46 25.93 -9.53
CA LYS A 195 5.45 25.16 -10.30
C LYS A 195 4.98 23.73 -10.44
N VAL A 196 5.01 23.19 -11.66
CA VAL A 196 4.83 21.77 -11.97
C VAL A 196 6.20 21.19 -12.24
N GLN A 197 6.61 20.18 -11.50
CA GLN A 197 7.83 19.43 -11.76
C GLN A 197 7.52 18.42 -12.87
N VAL A 198 8.30 18.45 -13.93
CA VAL A 198 7.98 17.65 -15.14
C VAL A 198 8.22 16.16 -14.96
N GLU A 199 9.07 15.76 -14.02
CA GLU A 199 9.33 14.37 -13.63
C GLU A 199 8.20 13.73 -12.82
N ASP A 200 7.29 14.51 -12.22
CA ASP A 200 6.17 14.02 -11.41
C ASP A 200 4.91 13.77 -12.26
N PHE A 201 5.09 13.17 -13.41
CA PHE A 201 3.96 12.79 -14.29
C PHE A 201 3.19 11.59 -13.73
N ILE A 202 1.89 11.52 -14.03
CA ILE A 202 1.06 10.36 -13.74
C ILE A 202 1.36 9.24 -14.73
N ARG A 203 1.56 9.61 -15.98
CA ARG A 203 1.79 8.70 -17.11
C ARG A 203 2.61 9.41 -18.18
N MET A 204 3.48 8.66 -18.84
CA MET A 204 4.20 9.13 -20.02
C MET A 204 4.20 8.08 -21.13
N PHE A 205 4.44 8.53 -22.35
CA PHE A 205 4.65 7.70 -23.52
C PHE A 205 5.76 8.28 -24.37
N GLY A 206 6.73 7.43 -24.77
CA GLY A 206 7.83 7.78 -25.68
C GLY A 206 8.96 8.61 -25.05
N LEU A 207 8.78 9.14 -23.86
CA LEU A 207 9.74 9.99 -23.16
C LEU A 207 10.71 9.19 -22.30
N GLY A 208 11.85 9.79 -21.96
CA GLY A 208 12.77 9.31 -20.93
C GLY A 208 13.02 10.37 -19.87
N THR A 209 13.42 9.94 -18.68
CA THR A 209 13.92 10.85 -17.63
C THR A 209 15.40 10.64 -17.42
N GLU A 210 16.12 11.71 -17.12
CA GLU A 210 17.55 11.69 -16.78
C GLU A 210 17.83 12.67 -15.64
N ASP A 211 18.85 12.37 -14.84
CA ASP A 211 19.26 13.24 -13.76
C ASP A 211 19.79 14.57 -14.29
N THR A 212 19.40 15.68 -13.65
CA THR A 212 19.89 17.00 -14.01
C THR A 212 20.85 17.54 -12.96
N THR A 213 21.82 18.34 -13.41
CA THR A 213 22.74 19.10 -12.54
C THR A 213 22.28 20.55 -12.33
N ASP A 214 21.07 20.89 -12.74
CA ASP A 214 20.52 22.23 -12.60
C ASP A 214 20.22 22.58 -11.12
N GLU A 215 19.95 23.84 -10.85
CA GLU A 215 19.69 24.34 -9.49
C GLU A 215 18.49 23.61 -8.86
N GLY A 216 18.73 22.92 -7.75
CA GLY A 216 17.74 22.10 -7.06
C GLY A 216 17.86 20.62 -7.34
N GLY A 217 18.63 20.18 -8.32
CA GLY A 217 18.76 18.76 -8.69
C GLY A 217 17.45 18.19 -9.26
N GLY A 218 17.27 16.87 -9.13
CA GLY A 218 16.11 16.15 -9.64
C GLY A 218 16.34 15.54 -11.02
N SER A 219 15.27 15.32 -11.76
CA SER A 219 15.32 14.79 -13.12
C SER A 219 14.70 15.75 -14.11
N ASN A 220 15.05 15.60 -15.37
CA ASN A 220 14.35 16.23 -16.47
C ASN A 220 13.67 15.20 -17.37
N ILE A 221 12.76 15.64 -18.22
CA ILE A 221 12.21 14.83 -19.30
C ILE A 221 13.02 15.10 -20.58
N GLY A 222 13.48 14.02 -21.21
CA GLY A 222 14.22 14.06 -22.46
C GLY A 222 13.75 13.01 -23.46
N TYR A 223 14.54 12.83 -24.53
CA TYR A 223 14.33 11.83 -25.59
C TYR A 223 12.95 11.97 -26.29
N THR A 224 12.55 13.21 -26.58
CA THR A 224 11.21 13.54 -27.10
C THR A 224 11.12 13.38 -28.61
N ASP A 225 10.09 12.67 -29.10
CA ASP A 225 9.72 12.52 -30.50
C ASP A 225 8.26 12.95 -30.76
N THR A 226 7.90 13.06 -32.03
CA THR A 226 6.53 13.43 -32.40
C THR A 226 5.53 12.38 -31.95
N GLY A 227 4.56 12.77 -31.10
CA GLY A 227 3.51 11.91 -30.55
C GLY A 227 3.77 11.49 -29.11
N ASP A 228 4.93 11.84 -28.54
CA ASP A 228 5.23 11.60 -27.14
C ASP A 228 4.44 12.56 -26.24
N TYR A 229 4.14 12.12 -25.02
CA TYR A 229 3.43 12.93 -24.05
C TYR A 229 3.71 12.54 -22.60
N ALA A 230 3.48 13.48 -21.68
CA ALA A 230 3.37 13.23 -20.24
C ALA A 230 2.05 13.83 -19.73
N ASP A 231 1.33 13.07 -18.91
CA ASP A 231 0.08 13.50 -18.28
C ASP A 231 0.33 13.96 -16.86
N TYR A 232 -0.28 15.08 -16.48
CA TYR A 232 -0.23 15.65 -15.14
C TYR A 232 -1.63 15.89 -14.60
N LYS A 233 -1.82 15.69 -13.30
CA LYS A 233 -3.02 16.09 -12.58
C LYS A 233 -2.81 17.48 -12.00
N ILE A 234 -3.57 18.46 -12.44
CA ILE A 234 -3.50 19.84 -11.94
C ILE A 234 -4.79 20.20 -11.21
N PHE A 235 -4.68 21.06 -10.22
CA PHE A 235 -5.80 21.61 -9.47
C PHE A 235 -5.73 23.15 -9.48
N THR A 236 -6.82 23.79 -9.86
CA THR A 236 -6.94 25.25 -9.83
C THR A 236 -7.77 25.65 -8.62
N ASN A 237 -7.20 26.45 -7.71
CA ASN A 237 -8.01 27.09 -6.68
C ASN A 237 -8.93 28.12 -7.34
N SER A 238 -10.24 28.05 -7.06
CA SER A 238 -11.14 29.13 -7.39
C SER A 238 -10.76 30.36 -6.55
N SER A 239 -10.43 31.44 -7.20
CA SER A 239 -10.25 32.77 -6.58
C SER A 239 -11.56 33.28 -6.01
#